data_f120ec5ce6143ec515116d09ec1dd0a8
#
_entry.id   f120ec5ce6143ec515116d09ec1dd0a8
#
_cell.length_a   1.000
_cell.length_b   1.000
_cell.length_c   1.000
_cell.angle_alpha   90.00
_cell.angle_beta   90.00
_cell.angle_gamma   90.00
#
_symmetry.space_group_name_H-M   'P 1'
#
loop_
_entity.id
_entity.type
_entity.pdbx_description
1 polymer ?
#
loop_
_entity_poly.entity_id
_entity_poly.type
_entity_poly.pdbx_seq_one_letter_code
_entity_poly.pdbx_strand_id
1 'polypeptide(L)'
;MCSSDLAGLRPLVSTDPDSPTTELSREHVVDHPIPGFVTIAGGKYTTYRVMAEDAVNEAVTDLRRIVPDSCTETVAIVGADGYLVMMNKLAEVSREYGITQKSAEHLLNRYGSLFEEVLEVGQEDLTMFHRISEGLPYLKAEIKYAVTHEGALSVDDVLSRRTRIAFEAKDQGRSIEIGRAHV
;
A
#
# COMPACT_ATOMS: atom_id res chain seq x y z
N MET A 1 -3.49 -7.86 22.06
CA MET A 1 -4.90 -7.49 21.77
C MET A 1 -4.92 -6.85 20.40
N CYS A 2 -5.75 -7.33 19.47
CA CYS A 2 -6.00 -6.62 18.21
C CYS A 2 -6.66 -5.29 18.54
N SER A 3 -6.13 -4.19 18.01
CA SER A 3 -6.67 -2.85 18.24
C SER A 3 -7.81 -2.50 17.25
N SER A 4 -8.00 -3.29 16.21
CA SER A 4 -9.08 -3.14 15.23
C SER A 4 -9.44 -4.48 14.60
N ASP A 5 -10.75 -4.76 14.52
CA ASP A 5 -11.28 -5.90 13.79
C ASP A 5 -11.76 -5.42 12.41
N LEU A 6 -11.19 -5.98 11.35
CA LEU A 6 -11.64 -5.78 9.98
C LEU A 6 -12.33 -7.05 9.51
N ALA A 7 -13.56 -6.90 9.04
CA ALA A 7 -14.31 -7.97 8.37
C ALA A 7 -14.57 -7.58 6.91
N GLY A 8 -14.43 -8.54 6.02
CA GLY A 8 -14.69 -8.34 4.60
C GLY A 8 -15.20 -9.64 3.96
N LEU A 9 -15.95 -9.49 2.89
CA LEU A 9 -16.38 -10.61 2.07
C LEU A 9 -15.27 -10.95 1.07
N ARG A 10 -14.94 -12.24 0.98
CA ARG A 10 -13.99 -12.75 -0.02
C ARG A 10 -14.78 -13.41 -1.16
N PRO A 11 -14.57 -13.00 -2.41
CA PRO A 11 -15.10 -13.75 -3.53
C PRO A 11 -14.37 -15.10 -3.61
N LEU A 12 -15.13 -16.18 -3.60
CA LEU A 12 -14.63 -17.53 -3.81
C LEU A 12 -15.06 -17.99 -5.19
N VAL A 13 -14.18 -18.72 -5.88
CA VAL A 13 -14.49 -19.29 -7.18
C VAL A 13 -15.10 -20.68 -6.95
N SER A 14 -16.31 -20.88 -7.48
CA SER A 14 -16.95 -22.19 -7.54
C SER A 14 -16.87 -22.71 -8.96
N THR A 15 -16.41 -23.94 -9.10
CA THR A 15 -16.51 -24.72 -10.35
C THR A 15 -17.81 -25.51 -10.42
N ASP A 16 -18.51 -25.65 -9.29
CA ASP A 16 -19.81 -26.29 -9.15
C ASP A 16 -20.75 -25.40 -8.34
N PRO A 17 -21.87 -24.91 -8.91
CA PRO A 17 -22.83 -24.06 -8.25
C PRO A 17 -23.46 -24.66 -6.99
N ASP A 18 -23.49 -25.97 -6.87
CA ASP A 18 -24.11 -26.70 -5.77
C ASP A 18 -23.12 -27.04 -4.65
N SER A 19 -21.82 -26.71 -4.81
CA SER A 19 -20.82 -26.97 -3.80
C SER A 19 -21.02 -26.11 -2.55
N PRO A 20 -20.91 -26.70 -1.33
CA PRO A 20 -20.94 -25.92 -0.09
C PRO A 20 -19.81 -24.89 -0.06
N THR A 21 -20.08 -23.69 0.46
CA THR A 21 -19.09 -22.60 0.55
C THR A 21 -17.84 -22.97 1.38
N THR A 22 -17.93 -23.97 2.24
CA THR A 22 -16.82 -24.49 3.04
C THR A 22 -15.80 -25.29 2.22
N GLU A 23 -16.20 -25.82 1.07
CA GLU A 23 -15.38 -26.65 0.18
C GLU A 23 -14.80 -25.85 -1.00
N LEU A 24 -15.20 -24.59 -1.16
CA LEU A 24 -14.71 -23.74 -2.26
C LEU A 24 -13.21 -23.47 -2.15
N SER A 25 -12.53 -23.58 -3.29
CA SER A 25 -11.10 -23.27 -3.38
C SER A 25 -10.82 -21.82 -3.01
N ARG A 26 -9.72 -21.61 -2.29
CA ARG A 26 -9.16 -20.28 -1.97
C ARG A 26 -8.00 -19.94 -2.90
N GLU A 27 -7.74 -20.77 -3.88
CA GLU A 27 -6.76 -20.52 -4.93
C GLU A 27 -7.36 -19.60 -6.00
N HIS A 28 -6.52 -18.95 -6.75
CA HIS A 28 -6.97 -18.17 -7.91
C HIS A 28 -7.15 -19.11 -9.11
N VAL A 29 -8.00 -18.68 -10.02
CA VAL A 29 -8.23 -19.33 -11.31
C VAL A 29 -7.97 -18.29 -12.40
N VAL A 30 -7.15 -18.67 -13.38
CA VAL A 30 -6.96 -17.92 -14.61
C VAL A 30 -7.75 -18.63 -15.70
N ASP A 31 -8.55 -17.88 -16.45
CA ASP A 31 -9.36 -18.39 -17.54
C ASP A 31 -9.13 -17.53 -18.78
N HIS A 32 -9.09 -18.18 -19.95
CA HIS A 32 -8.82 -17.58 -21.25
C HIS A 32 -9.95 -17.91 -22.22
N PRO A 33 -11.14 -17.33 -22.03
CA PRO A 33 -12.35 -17.73 -22.76
C PRO A 33 -12.32 -17.43 -24.26
N ILE A 34 -11.59 -16.38 -24.64
CA ILE A 34 -11.40 -16.01 -26.05
C ILE A 34 -10.02 -15.37 -26.24
N PRO A 35 -9.40 -15.49 -27.43
CA PRO A 35 -8.12 -14.83 -27.71
C PRO A 35 -8.13 -13.33 -27.39
N GLY A 36 -7.11 -12.85 -26.71
CA GLY A 36 -6.95 -11.45 -26.29
C GLY A 36 -7.73 -11.08 -25.02
N PHE A 37 -8.39 -12.03 -24.35
CA PHE A 37 -9.14 -11.75 -23.14
C PHE A 37 -8.88 -12.83 -22.08
N VAL A 38 -8.15 -12.45 -21.05
CA VAL A 38 -7.83 -13.29 -19.88
C VAL A 38 -8.53 -12.75 -18.64
N THR A 39 -9.11 -13.64 -17.86
CA THR A 39 -9.72 -13.30 -16.57
C THR A 39 -8.99 -13.99 -15.44
N ILE A 40 -8.97 -13.34 -14.28
CA ILE A 40 -8.45 -13.91 -13.03
C ILE A 40 -9.46 -13.67 -11.92
N ALA A 41 -9.73 -14.69 -11.13
CA ALA A 41 -10.65 -14.62 -10.00
C ALA A 41 -10.16 -15.42 -8.80
N GLY A 42 -10.64 -15.07 -7.60
CA GLY A 42 -10.24 -15.76 -6.35
C GLY A 42 -8.89 -15.31 -5.83
N GLY A 43 -8.17 -16.22 -5.17
CA GLY A 43 -6.84 -15.97 -4.61
C GLY A 43 -6.84 -15.16 -3.31
N LYS A 44 -5.67 -14.62 -2.97
CA LYS A 44 -5.41 -13.85 -1.74
C LYS A 44 -4.53 -12.66 -2.05
N TYR A 45 -4.67 -11.60 -1.26
CA TYR A 45 -3.77 -10.45 -1.36
C TYR A 45 -2.28 -10.83 -1.23
N THR A 46 -1.98 -11.79 -0.37
CA THR A 46 -0.60 -12.27 -0.14
C THR A 46 -0.02 -13.06 -1.32
N THR A 47 -0.82 -13.52 -2.27
CA THR A 47 -0.38 -14.27 -3.46
C THR A 47 -0.44 -13.44 -4.74
N TYR A 48 -0.58 -12.10 -4.62
CA TYR A 48 -0.79 -11.19 -5.75
C TYR A 48 0.29 -11.31 -6.84
N ARG A 49 1.56 -11.53 -6.46
CA ARG A 49 2.66 -11.66 -7.42
C ARG A 49 2.46 -12.90 -8.32
N VAL A 50 2.19 -14.06 -7.70
CA VAL A 50 1.96 -15.31 -8.43
C VAL A 50 0.70 -15.18 -9.29
N MET A 51 -0.37 -14.59 -8.76
CA MET A 51 -1.59 -14.32 -9.53
C MET A 51 -1.31 -13.46 -10.78
N ALA A 52 -0.50 -12.41 -10.61
CA ALA A 52 -0.11 -11.56 -11.73
C ALA A 52 0.75 -12.30 -12.76
N GLU A 53 1.69 -13.12 -12.29
CA GLU A 53 2.55 -13.94 -13.14
C GLU A 53 1.73 -14.93 -13.97
N ASP A 54 0.81 -15.66 -13.35
CA ASP A 54 -0.03 -16.65 -14.04
C ASP A 54 -0.95 -15.96 -15.05
N ALA A 55 -1.58 -14.82 -14.70
CA ALA A 55 -2.43 -14.07 -15.62
C ALA A 55 -1.64 -13.50 -16.81
N VAL A 56 -0.43 -13.01 -16.60
CA VAL A 56 0.44 -12.51 -17.67
C VAL A 56 0.94 -13.67 -18.52
N ASN A 57 1.36 -14.78 -17.93
CA ASN A 57 1.80 -15.96 -18.66
C ASN A 57 0.69 -16.49 -19.58
N GLU A 58 -0.56 -16.51 -19.12
CA GLU A 58 -1.69 -16.88 -19.96
C GLU A 58 -1.92 -15.85 -21.07
N ALA A 59 -1.89 -14.56 -20.76
CA ALA A 59 -2.13 -13.51 -21.76
C ALA A 59 -1.08 -13.46 -22.87
N VAL A 60 0.17 -13.79 -22.57
CA VAL A 60 1.24 -13.77 -23.59
C VAL A 60 1.17 -14.94 -24.58
N THR A 61 0.38 -15.99 -24.27
CA THR A 61 0.17 -17.12 -25.20
C THR A 61 -0.44 -16.67 -26.52
N ASP A 62 -1.21 -15.59 -26.54
CA ASP A 62 -1.79 -15.00 -27.73
C ASP A 62 -0.78 -14.22 -28.58
N LEU A 63 0.39 -13.91 -28.04
CA LEU A 63 1.39 -13.13 -28.75
C LEU A 63 2.19 -14.02 -29.72
N ARG A 64 2.35 -13.55 -30.96
CA ARG A 64 3.17 -14.25 -31.98
C ARG A 64 4.66 -13.99 -31.84
N ARG A 65 5.14 -13.90 -30.61
CA ARG A 65 6.57 -13.64 -30.29
C ARG A 65 6.97 -14.39 -29.03
N ILE A 66 8.24 -14.67 -28.89
CA ILE A 66 8.80 -15.21 -27.64
C ILE A 66 8.81 -14.08 -26.59
N VAL A 67 8.21 -14.36 -25.46
CA VAL A 67 8.22 -13.48 -24.29
C VAL A 67 9.10 -14.16 -23.22
N PRO A 68 10.05 -13.46 -22.60
CA PRO A 68 10.86 -14.01 -21.52
C PRO A 68 9.98 -14.41 -20.33
N ASP A 69 10.46 -15.36 -19.53
CA ASP A 69 9.82 -15.72 -18.26
C ASP A 69 9.79 -14.54 -17.29
N SER A 70 8.86 -14.58 -16.36
CA SER A 70 8.74 -13.57 -15.31
C SER A 70 10.02 -13.47 -14.46
N CYS A 71 10.46 -12.25 -14.20
CA CYS A 71 11.58 -11.98 -13.27
C CYS A 71 11.09 -11.37 -11.94
N THR A 72 9.79 -11.32 -11.69
CA THR A 72 9.20 -10.62 -10.54
C THR A 72 9.56 -11.23 -9.19
N GLU A 73 10.08 -12.45 -9.13
CA GLU A 73 10.62 -13.04 -7.89
C GLU A 73 11.86 -12.32 -7.38
N THR A 74 12.64 -11.74 -8.29
CA THR A 74 13.92 -11.10 -7.98
C THR A 74 13.85 -9.58 -8.02
N VAL A 75 12.72 -9.02 -8.43
CA VAL A 75 12.50 -7.57 -8.46
C VAL A 75 12.07 -7.08 -7.08
N ALA A 76 12.88 -6.21 -6.49
CA ALA A 76 12.53 -5.56 -5.23
C ALA A 76 11.27 -4.70 -5.41
N ILE A 77 10.35 -4.78 -4.45
CA ILE A 77 9.23 -3.83 -4.41
C ILE A 77 9.71 -2.44 -4.06
N VAL A 78 9.00 -1.44 -4.54
CA VAL A 78 9.30 -0.02 -4.30
C VAL A 78 9.48 0.23 -2.80
N GLY A 79 10.59 0.88 -2.44
CA GLY A 79 10.94 1.16 -1.05
C GLY A 79 11.69 0.03 -0.31
N ALA A 80 11.84 -1.17 -0.89
CA ALA A 80 12.56 -2.26 -0.23
C ALA A 80 14.09 -2.09 -0.31
N ASP A 81 14.59 -1.56 -1.43
CA ASP A 81 16.03 -1.33 -1.60
C ASP A 81 16.52 -0.27 -0.61
N GLY A 82 17.63 -0.57 0.07
CA GLY A 82 18.21 0.36 1.04
C GLY A 82 17.51 0.40 2.41
N TYR A 83 16.41 -0.33 2.64
CA TYR A 83 15.67 -0.32 3.91
C TYR A 83 16.56 -0.52 5.15
N LEU A 84 17.45 -1.52 5.14
CA LEU A 84 18.36 -1.80 6.25
C LEU A 84 19.38 -0.67 6.46
N VAL A 85 19.81 -0.01 5.40
CA VAL A 85 20.72 1.14 5.48
C VAL A 85 20.01 2.31 6.16
N MET A 86 18.77 2.59 5.73
CA MET A 86 17.95 3.65 6.32
C MET A 86 17.59 3.39 7.77
N MET A 87 17.35 2.14 8.15
CA MET A 87 17.10 1.77 9.55
C MET A 87 18.28 2.17 10.47
N ASN A 88 19.51 2.04 10.00
CA ASN A 88 20.69 2.44 10.77
C ASN A 88 20.85 3.97 10.85
N LYS A 89 20.22 4.74 9.97
CA LYS A 89 20.28 6.20 9.91
C LYS A 89 19.13 6.90 10.66
N LEU A 90 18.15 6.17 11.19
CA LEU A 90 16.95 6.76 11.82
C LEU A 90 17.25 7.83 12.89
N ALA A 91 18.27 7.61 13.72
CA ALA A 91 18.64 8.57 14.75
C ALA A 91 19.26 9.88 14.17
N GLU A 92 19.92 9.78 13.03
CA GLU A 92 20.48 10.92 12.30
C GLU A 92 19.34 11.71 11.66
N VAL A 93 18.47 11.06 10.91
CA VAL A 93 17.28 11.65 10.29
C VAL A 93 16.37 12.31 11.33
N SER A 94 16.11 11.67 12.47
CA SER A 94 15.30 12.25 13.55
C SER A 94 15.86 13.59 14.02
N ARG A 95 17.20 13.71 14.14
CA ARG A 95 17.85 14.95 14.57
C ARG A 95 17.85 16.02 13.47
N GLU A 96 18.09 15.62 12.24
CA GLU A 96 18.16 16.52 11.08
C GLU A 96 16.81 17.22 10.84
N TYR A 97 15.72 16.44 10.84
CA TYR A 97 14.37 16.97 10.56
C TYR A 97 13.58 17.36 11.81
N GLY A 98 14.17 17.23 13.02
CA GLY A 98 13.52 17.57 14.27
C GLY A 98 12.27 16.74 14.58
N ILE A 99 12.18 15.52 14.03
CA ILE A 99 11.08 14.59 14.25
C ILE A 99 11.44 13.57 15.35
N THR A 100 10.42 12.93 15.94
CA THR A 100 10.67 11.86 16.91
C THR A 100 11.20 10.61 16.21
N GLN A 101 12.01 9.81 16.91
CA GLN A 101 12.46 8.52 16.39
C GLN A 101 11.26 7.61 16.00
N LYS A 102 10.18 7.66 16.79
CA LYS A 102 8.95 6.91 16.48
C LYS A 102 8.31 7.35 15.16
N SER A 103 8.36 8.65 14.84
CA SER A 103 7.86 9.14 13.54
C SER A 103 8.80 8.72 12.39
N ALA A 104 10.12 8.74 12.60
CA ALA A 104 11.07 8.26 11.60
C ALA A 104 10.91 6.75 11.35
N GLU A 105 10.75 5.94 12.40
CA GLU A 105 10.45 4.49 12.29
C GLU A 105 9.13 4.25 11.56
N HIS A 106 8.09 5.04 11.84
CA HIS A 106 6.82 4.98 11.15
C HIS A 106 6.98 5.25 9.64
N LEU A 107 7.68 6.32 9.27
CA LEU A 107 7.94 6.65 7.87
C LEU A 107 8.71 5.54 7.16
N LEU A 108 9.78 5.02 7.77
CA LEU A 108 10.56 3.93 7.20
C LEU A 108 9.72 2.66 7.02
N ASN A 109 8.91 2.30 8.01
CA ASN A 109 8.05 1.10 7.93
C ASN A 109 6.94 1.23 6.89
N ARG A 110 6.54 2.46 6.56
CA ARG A 110 5.47 2.73 5.61
C ARG A 110 5.97 2.91 4.19
N TYR A 111 7.02 3.70 4.01
CA TYR A 111 7.53 4.12 2.71
C TYR A 111 8.83 3.42 2.30
N GLY A 112 9.45 2.66 3.24
CA GLY A 112 10.77 2.09 2.98
C GLY A 112 11.81 3.17 2.70
N SER A 113 12.68 2.95 1.73
CA SER A 113 13.71 3.93 1.35
C SER A 113 13.14 5.22 0.74
N LEU A 114 11.86 5.25 0.35
CA LEU A 114 11.20 6.47 -0.15
C LEU A 114 10.82 7.46 0.97
N PHE A 115 11.05 7.13 2.24
CA PHE A 115 10.69 8.03 3.34
C PHE A 115 11.43 9.38 3.28
N GLU A 116 12.62 9.42 2.65
CA GLU A 116 13.35 10.67 2.42
C GLU A 116 12.58 11.61 1.49
N GLU A 117 11.92 11.08 0.44
CA GLU A 117 11.07 11.87 -0.46
C GLU A 117 9.89 12.51 0.30
N VAL A 118 9.31 11.78 1.27
CA VAL A 118 8.25 12.31 2.13
C VAL A 118 8.75 13.49 2.97
N LEU A 119 9.99 13.41 3.46
CA LEU A 119 10.61 14.49 4.22
C LEU A 119 10.98 15.68 3.32
N GLU A 120 11.48 15.45 2.12
CA GLU A 120 11.79 16.50 1.14
C GLU A 120 10.57 17.36 0.80
N VAL A 121 9.39 16.76 0.68
CA VAL A 121 8.13 17.48 0.44
C VAL A 121 7.82 18.50 1.54
N GLY A 122 8.32 18.29 2.76
CA GLY A 122 8.12 19.17 3.91
C GLY A 122 9.22 20.23 4.12
N GLN A 123 10.33 20.20 3.36
CA GLN A 123 11.48 21.06 3.64
C GLN A 123 11.22 22.57 3.55
N GLU A 124 10.30 23.00 2.69
CA GLU A 124 9.95 24.40 2.53
C GLU A 124 9.10 24.96 3.68
N ASP A 125 8.43 24.07 4.44
CA ASP A 125 7.60 24.43 5.59
C ASP A 125 7.81 23.44 6.72
N LEU A 126 8.60 23.84 7.72
CA LEU A 126 8.94 22.98 8.87
C LEU A 126 7.70 22.54 9.68
N THR A 127 6.55 23.20 9.52
CA THR A 127 5.31 22.76 10.16
C THR A 127 4.81 21.43 9.60
N MET A 128 5.27 21.03 8.40
CA MET A 128 4.99 19.73 7.80
C MET A 128 5.54 18.56 8.59
N PHE A 129 6.58 18.78 9.40
CA PHE A 129 7.15 17.76 10.29
C PHE A 129 6.39 17.59 11.61
N HIS A 130 5.39 18.42 11.87
CA HIS A 130 4.50 18.23 13.01
C HIS A 130 3.55 17.04 12.74
N ARG A 131 3.23 16.32 13.81
CA ARG A 131 2.22 15.27 13.74
C ARG A 131 0.84 15.85 13.45
N ILE A 132 0.04 15.12 12.70
CA ILE A 132 -1.34 15.49 12.36
C ILE A 132 -2.21 15.52 13.62
N SER A 133 -1.98 14.57 14.54
CA SER A 133 -2.74 14.44 15.78
C SER A 133 -1.87 13.86 16.89
N GLU A 134 -2.17 14.23 18.12
CA GLU A 134 -1.55 13.59 19.27
C GLU A 134 -1.92 12.11 19.33
N GLY A 135 -0.96 11.26 19.66
CA GLY A 135 -1.15 9.80 19.74
C GLY A 135 -0.99 9.03 18.42
N LEU A 136 -1.07 9.70 17.28
CA LEU A 136 -0.80 9.10 15.97
C LEU A 136 0.61 9.45 15.48
N PRO A 137 1.28 8.53 14.74
CA PRO A 137 2.66 8.77 14.28
C PRO A 137 2.74 9.64 13.02
N TYR A 138 1.64 9.86 12.31
CA TYR A 138 1.57 10.50 10.99
C TYR A 138 1.98 11.97 11.04
N LEU A 139 2.81 12.37 10.07
CA LEU A 139 3.23 13.76 9.85
C LEU A 139 2.34 14.47 8.82
N LYS A 140 2.26 15.78 8.88
CA LYS A 140 1.56 16.59 7.85
C LYS A 140 2.19 16.43 6.48
N ALA A 141 3.51 16.21 6.39
CA ALA A 141 4.22 15.92 5.14
C ALA A 141 3.64 14.70 4.41
N GLU A 142 3.16 13.68 5.13
CA GLU A 142 2.53 12.49 4.52
C GLU A 142 1.23 12.85 3.80
N ILE A 143 0.47 13.86 4.27
CA ILE A 143 -0.73 14.33 3.56
C ILE A 143 -0.35 14.96 2.24
N LYS A 144 0.66 15.85 2.25
CA LYS A 144 1.15 16.51 1.04
C LYS A 144 1.70 15.48 0.04
N TYR A 145 2.48 14.51 0.53
CA TYR A 145 3.00 13.40 -0.28
C TYR A 145 1.88 12.54 -0.87
N ALA A 146 0.85 12.23 -0.08
CA ALA A 146 -0.33 11.48 -0.53
C ALA A 146 -1.01 12.14 -1.73
N VAL A 147 -1.11 13.47 -1.75
CA VAL A 147 -1.71 14.23 -2.85
C VAL A 147 -0.78 14.32 -4.05
N THR A 148 0.49 14.66 -3.82
CA THR A 148 1.44 14.97 -4.90
C THR A 148 2.06 13.73 -5.56
N HIS A 149 2.20 12.62 -4.82
CA HIS A 149 2.92 11.42 -5.27
C HIS A 149 2.04 10.16 -5.27
N GLU A 150 1.04 10.08 -4.40
CA GLU A 150 0.21 8.87 -4.27
C GLU A 150 -1.21 9.04 -4.85
N GLY A 151 -1.52 10.17 -5.50
CA GLY A 151 -2.76 10.40 -6.21
C GLY A 151 -4.01 10.47 -5.32
N ALA A 152 -3.89 10.96 -4.08
CA ALA A 152 -5.06 11.25 -3.24
C ALA A 152 -5.83 12.46 -3.81
N LEU A 153 -7.13 12.30 -4.03
CA LEU A 153 -8.01 13.32 -4.60
C LEU A 153 -9.04 13.86 -3.60
N SER A 154 -9.17 13.18 -2.47
CA SER A 154 -10.13 13.54 -1.43
C SER A 154 -9.56 13.32 -0.04
N VAL A 155 -10.20 13.92 0.97
CA VAL A 155 -9.88 13.70 2.39
C VAL A 155 -10.04 12.23 2.77
N ASP A 156 -11.05 11.55 2.22
CA ASP A 156 -11.25 10.11 2.45
C ASP A 156 -10.10 9.28 1.87
N ASP A 157 -9.52 9.65 0.74
CA ASP A 157 -8.34 8.97 0.22
C ASP A 157 -7.17 9.05 1.21
N VAL A 158 -6.94 10.23 1.79
CA VAL A 158 -5.88 10.42 2.78
C VAL A 158 -6.15 9.61 4.04
N LEU A 159 -7.33 9.75 4.63
CA LEU A 159 -7.65 9.14 5.94
C LEU A 159 -7.80 7.63 5.88
N SER A 160 -8.34 7.09 4.79
CA SER A 160 -8.73 5.67 4.68
C SER A 160 -7.78 4.85 3.80
N ARG A 161 -7.10 5.47 2.81
CA ARG A 161 -6.34 4.77 1.77
C ARG A 161 -4.85 5.07 1.78
N ARG A 162 -4.45 6.30 2.15
CA ARG A 162 -3.04 6.72 2.20
C ARG A 162 -2.49 6.78 3.60
N THR A 163 -3.35 6.87 4.60
CA THR A 163 -3.04 6.63 6.01
C THR A 163 -3.99 5.56 6.54
N ARG A 164 -3.87 5.23 7.81
CA ARG A 164 -4.81 4.34 8.48
C ARG A 164 -5.60 5.08 9.56
N ILE A 165 -5.62 6.38 9.52
CA ILE A 165 -6.21 7.26 10.53
C ILE A 165 -7.69 6.92 10.74
N ALA A 166 -8.45 6.68 9.66
CA ALA A 166 -9.86 6.32 9.75
C ALA A 166 -10.12 5.02 10.55
N PHE A 167 -9.12 4.14 10.64
CA PHE A 167 -9.21 2.87 11.37
C PHE A 167 -8.57 2.95 12.76
N GLU A 168 -7.61 3.83 12.97
CA GLU A 168 -6.84 3.95 14.21
C GLU A 168 -7.42 4.99 15.16
N ALA A 169 -8.04 6.07 14.63
CA ALA A 169 -8.68 7.10 15.42
C ALA A 169 -10.12 6.71 15.78
N LYS A 170 -10.52 6.92 17.06
CA LYS A 170 -11.86 6.59 17.56
C LYS A 170 -12.99 7.29 16.81
N ASP A 171 -12.74 8.51 16.34
CA ASP A 171 -13.68 9.35 15.61
C ASP A 171 -13.50 9.24 14.08
N GLN A 172 -12.72 8.25 13.62
CA GLN A 172 -12.39 8.04 12.20
C GLN A 172 -11.63 9.22 11.57
N GLY A 173 -10.93 10.01 12.38
CA GLY A 173 -10.19 11.18 11.93
C GLY A 173 -11.04 12.44 11.72
N ARG A 174 -12.31 12.46 12.15
CA ARG A 174 -13.21 13.62 11.97
C ARG A 174 -12.78 14.89 12.70
N SER A 175 -12.04 14.74 13.81
CA SER A 175 -11.47 15.85 14.55
C SER A 175 -10.17 16.38 13.95
N ILE A 176 -9.62 15.70 12.95
CA ILE A 176 -8.36 16.09 12.32
C ILE A 176 -8.63 17.17 11.27
N GLU A 177 -8.11 18.36 11.50
CA GLU A 177 -8.14 19.43 10.52
C GLU A 177 -7.11 19.17 9.41
N ILE A 178 -7.57 18.55 8.33
CA ILE A 178 -6.84 18.51 7.07
C ILE A 178 -7.23 19.77 6.30
N GLY A 179 -6.35 20.77 6.28
CA GLY A 179 -6.61 22.04 5.60
C GLY A 179 -6.84 21.82 4.10
N ARG A 180 -7.76 22.61 3.49
CA ARG A 180 -8.05 22.59 2.04
C ARG A 180 -6.82 22.86 1.16
N ALA A 181 -5.75 23.42 1.71
CA ALA A 181 -4.49 23.67 1.00
C ALA A 181 -3.64 22.41 0.79
N HIS A 182 -4.07 21.26 1.32
CA HIS A 182 -3.30 20.01 1.29
C HIS A 182 -4.02 18.88 0.50
N VAL A 183 -5.17 19.20 -0.12
CA VAL A 183 -5.92 18.25 -0.96
C VAL A 183 -6.28 18.92 -2.29
#